data_f67db3546da99bcd7017556a3476d322
#
_entry.id   f67db3546da99bcd7017556a3476d322
#
_cell.length_a   1.000
_cell.length_b   1.000
_cell.length_c   1.000
_cell.angle_alpha   90.00
_cell.angle_beta   90.00
_cell.angle_gamma   90.00
#
_symmetry.space_group_name_H-M   'P 1'
#
loop_
_entity.id
_entity.type
_entity.pdbx_description
1 polymer ?
#
loop_
_entity_poly.entity_id
_entity_poly.type
_entity_poly.pdbx_seq_one_letter_code
_entity_poly.pdbx_strand_id
1 'polypeptide(L)'
;MMFLHGCNYPWSTDGRTIFYGLDFGANVWGSHLGVSTRRDAIARDFAAMAALGFTVARWFVFCDGRAGILYDDAGLPIGPDAHLFEDMDAALAIAREAGIRLVLVLLDHRWMFHGVRETIADPVSGLMLQAQLPHGRARVLLTERGHDALVDRLLVPVLHRYGPLGARADLAEQVVAWELMNEPDWVVEEWERDLSRHVARPLPFAMLSRLLSRFSGAVHEHTRALATVGGGRARNLWAWDDAALGLDVLQVHQYPDTRRPDRDDDLFGTPVGALAVSRAVILGEFPGNGPERHPQGASPPPITLADYLEFAV
;
A
#
# COMPACT_ATOMS: atom_id res chain seq x y z
N MET A 1 -11.31 16.84 15.76
CA MET A 1 -10.78 15.64 15.08
C MET A 1 -11.50 15.53 13.75
N MET A 2 -10.81 15.45 12.63
CA MET A 2 -11.44 15.29 11.31
C MET A 2 -11.57 13.80 11.04
N PHE A 3 -12.80 13.31 10.88
CA PHE A 3 -13.04 11.93 10.47
C PHE A 3 -12.75 11.82 8.97
N LEU A 4 -11.88 10.90 8.57
CA LEU A 4 -11.59 10.61 7.18
C LEU A 4 -12.37 9.37 6.76
N HIS A 5 -13.31 9.53 5.84
CA HIS A 5 -14.07 8.43 5.25
C HIS A 5 -13.45 8.06 3.91
N GLY A 6 -12.88 6.88 3.82
CA GLY A 6 -12.11 6.43 2.66
C GLY A 6 -12.50 5.06 2.16
N CYS A 7 -11.93 4.70 1.01
CA CYS A 7 -12.01 3.36 0.45
C CYS A 7 -10.65 2.92 -0.07
N ASN A 8 -10.45 1.61 -0.16
CA ASN A 8 -9.31 1.05 -0.86
C ASN A 8 -9.59 1.06 -2.37
N TYR A 9 -8.65 1.64 -3.11
CA TYR A 9 -8.55 1.58 -4.56
C TYR A 9 -7.14 1.06 -4.91
N PRO A 10 -6.85 -0.22 -4.59
CA PRO A 10 -5.47 -0.72 -4.59
C PRO A 10 -4.87 -0.72 -6.00
N TRP A 11 -5.68 -0.99 -7.01
CA TRP A 11 -5.37 -0.91 -8.44
C TRP A 11 -6.65 -0.65 -9.22
N SER A 12 -6.49 -0.02 -10.37
CA SER A 12 -7.60 0.26 -11.26
C SER A 12 -8.10 -1.00 -11.99
N THR A 13 -9.30 -0.93 -12.54
CA THR A 13 -9.89 -1.97 -13.37
C THR A 13 -10.72 -1.33 -14.47
N ASP A 14 -10.85 -2.01 -15.62
CA ASP A 14 -11.79 -1.65 -16.67
C ASP A 14 -13.08 -2.51 -16.62
N GLY A 15 -13.27 -3.25 -15.52
CA GLY A 15 -14.36 -4.19 -15.32
C GLY A 15 -14.12 -5.58 -15.96
N ARG A 16 -13.03 -5.75 -16.71
CA ARG A 16 -12.59 -7.03 -17.30
C ARG A 16 -11.19 -7.41 -16.85
N THR A 17 -10.31 -6.41 -16.74
CA THR A 17 -8.91 -6.58 -16.42
C THR A 17 -8.57 -5.82 -15.14
N ILE A 18 -7.88 -6.47 -14.21
CA ILE A 18 -7.32 -5.86 -13.02
C ILE A 18 -5.87 -5.47 -13.33
N PHE A 19 -5.55 -4.19 -13.17
CA PHE A 19 -4.22 -3.64 -13.45
C PHE A 19 -3.29 -3.73 -12.23
N TYR A 20 -3.22 -4.90 -11.60
CA TYR A 20 -2.44 -5.16 -10.40
C TYR A 20 -0.98 -4.70 -10.57
N GLY A 21 -0.58 -3.67 -9.79
CA GLY A 21 0.78 -3.14 -9.81
C GLY A 21 1.22 -2.49 -11.13
N LEU A 22 0.28 -2.14 -12.02
CA LEU A 22 0.55 -1.56 -13.34
C LEU A 22 0.04 -0.12 -13.49
N ASP A 23 -0.50 0.47 -12.43
CA ASP A 23 -1.09 1.81 -12.50
C ASP A 23 -0.04 2.93 -12.62
N PHE A 24 1.19 2.66 -12.19
CA PHE A 24 2.24 3.66 -12.14
C PHE A 24 3.52 3.17 -12.82
N GLY A 25 3.86 3.80 -13.95
CA GLY A 25 5.08 3.54 -14.68
C GLY A 25 4.98 2.42 -15.74
N ALA A 26 6.09 2.19 -16.44
CA ALA A 26 6.24 1.07 -17.34
C ALA A 26 6.43 -0.22 -16.57
N ASN A 27 5.84 -1.30 -17.07
CA ASN A 27 6.03 -2.61 -16.47
C ASN A 27 7.33 -3.27 -16.95
N VAL A 28 7.71 -4.35 -16.28
CA VAL A 28 8.93 -5.11 -16.59
C VAL A 28 8.98 -5.72 -17.99
N TRP A 29 7.88 -5.71 -18.74
CA TRP A 29 7.84 -6.13 -20.15
C TRP A 29 8.05 -4.97 -21.13
N GLY A 30 8.23 -3.75 -20.63
CA GLY A 30 8.45 -2.54 -21.42
C GLY A 30 7.17 -1.92 -21.99
N SER A 31 5.97 -2.36 -21.57
CA SER A 31 4.72 -1.66 -21.92
C SER A 31 4.32 -0.68 -20.81
N HIS A 32 3.58 0.35 -21.20
CA HIS A 32 3.06 1.37 -20.31
C HIS A 32 1.53 1.33 -20.33
N LEU A 33 0.96 0.99 -19.17
CA LEU A 33 -0.48 0.84 -18.95
C LEU A 33 -0.97 1.68 -17.78
N GLY A 34 -0.20 2.71 -17.43
CA GLY A 34 -0.41 3.51 -16.25
C GLY A 34 -1.65 4.42 -16.31
N VAL A 35 -1.86 5.15 -15.22
CA VAL A 35 -3.00 6.07 -15.02
C VAL A 35 -3.12 7.07 -16.16
N SER A 36 -2.01 7.62 -16.66
CA SER A 36 -1.98 8.63 -17.71
C SER A 36 -2.61 8.15 -19.03
N THR A 37 -2.54 6.83 -19.29
CA THR A 37 -3.12 6.21 -20.50
C THR A 37 -4.61 5.88 -20.35
N ARG A 38 -5.16 5.90 -19.11
CA ARG A 38 -6.52 5.47 -18.78
C ARG A 38 -7.31 6.50 -17.96
N ARG A 39 -6.93 7.77 -18.07
CA ARG A 39 -7.45 8.89 -17.26
C ARG A 39 -8.97 8.91 -17.15
N ASP A 40 -9.70 8.77 -18.27
CA ASP A 40 -11.16 8.88 -18.28
C ASP A 40 -11.84 7.75 -17.50
N ALA A 41 -11.28 6.53 -17.54
CA ALA A 41 -11.82 5.40 -16.78
C ALA A 41 -11.63 5.65 -15.27
N ILE A 42 -10.44 6.01 -14.87
CA ILE A 42 -10.09 6.29 -13.47
C ILE A 42 -10.84 7.50 -12.95
N ALA A 43 -11.01 8.56 -13.76
CA ALA A 43 -11.80 9.72 -13.37
C ALA A 43 -13.27 9.37 -13.09
N ARG A 44 -13.85 8.42 -13.85
CA ARG A 44 -15.21 7.92 -13.55
C ARG A 44 -15.27 7.17 -12.21
N ASP A 45 -14.27 6.34 -11.89
CA ASP A 45 -14.21 5.64 -10.62
C ASP A 45 -14.13 6.64 -9.46
N PHE A 46 -13.27 7.66 -9.58
CA PHE A 46 -13.13 8.69 -8.55
C PHE A 46 -14.39 9.55 -8.41
N ALA A 47 -15.06 9.88 -9.51
CA ALA A 47 -16.35 10.56 -9.45
C ALA A 47 -17.43 9.73 -8.74
N ALA A 48 -17.45 8.40 -8.97
CA ALA A 48 -18.35 7.49 -8.27
C ALA A 48 -18.04 7.41 -6.77
N MET A 49 -16.77 7.32 -6.39
CA MET A 49 -16.35 7.36 -4.98
C MET A 49 -16.78 8.68 -4.30
N ALA A 50 -16.55 9.82 -4.95
CA ALA A 50 -16.96 11.13 -4.43
C ALA A 50 -18.48 11.23 -4.27
N ALA A 51 -19.26 10.72 -5.22
CA ALA A 51 -20.72 10.66 -5.13
C ALA A 51 -21.24 9.82 -3.97
N LEU A 52 -20.46 8.82 -3.51
CA LEU A 52 -20.74 8.01 -2.32
C LEU A 52 -20.25 8.68 -1.01
N GLY A 53 -19.64 9.86 -1.10
CA GLY A 53 -19.17 10.62 0.06
C GLY A 53 -17.77 10.25 0.54
N PHE A 54 -17.00 9.45 -0.21
CA PHE A 54 -15.61 9.19 0.13
C PHE A 54 -14.76 10.44 -0.09
N THR A 55 -13.85 10.69 0.85
CA THR A 55 -12.94 11.84 0.83
C THR A 55 -11.47 11.43 0.71
N VAL A 56 -11.19 10.14 0.87
CA VAL A 56 -9.84 9.57 0.78
C VAL A 56 -9.90 8.25 0.00
N ALA A 57 -8.90 8.01 -0.85
CA ALA A 57 -8.65 6.72 -1.46
C ALA A 57 -7.23 6.23 -1.12
N ARG A 58 -7.08 4.95 -0.82
CA ARG A 58 -5.79 4.31 -0.58
C ARG A 58 -5.38 3.55 -1.82
N TRP A 59 -4.21 3.89 -2.42
CA TRP A 59 -3.79 3.42 -3.74
C TRP A 59 -2.32 2.97 -3.73
N PHE A 60 -2.04 1.80 -4.31
CA PHE A 60 -0.69 1.22 -4.38
C PHE A 60 0.11 1.80 -5.54
N VAL A 61 1.33 2.25 -5.26
CA VAL A 61 2.24 2.84 -6.28
C VAL A 61 3.12 1.75 -6.90
N PHE A 62 4.08 1.21 -6.14
CA PHE A 62 5.01 0.23 -6.68
C PHE A 62 4.55 -1.21 -6.47
N CYS A 63 3.56 -1.43 -5.60
CA CYS A 63 3.00 -2.73 -5.28
C CYS A 63 4.12 -3.78 -5.00
N ASP A 64 4.29 -4.76 -5.88
CA ASP A 64 5.34 -5.78 -5.78
C ASP A 64 6.60 -5.48 -6.60
N GLY A 65 6.74 -4.25 -7.09
CA GLY A 65 7.92 -3.76 -7.82
C GLY A 65 7.94 -4.11 -9.32
N ARG A 66 6.79 -4.45 -9.92
CA ARG A 66 6.70 -4.81 -11.34
C ARG A 66 6.63 -3.63 -12.32
N ALA A 67 6.35 -2.43 -11.83
CA ALA A 67 6.28 -1.22 -12.65
C ALA A 67 6.83 0.00 -11.90
N GLY A 68 7.16 1.05 -12.63
CA GLY A 68 7.55 2.36 -12.12
C GLY A 68 8.99 2.48 -11.65
N ILE A 69 9.77 1.41 -11.68
CA ILE A 69 11.11 1.36 -11.08
C ILE A 69 12.13 0.89 -12.10
N LEU A 70 13.25 1.63 -12.22
CA LEU A 70 14.45 1.17 -12.89
C LEU A 70 15.34 0.42 -11.90
N TYR A 71 15.88 -0.71 -12.33
CA TYR A 71 16.76 -1.56 -11.53
C TYR A 71 18.14 -1.71 -12.17
N ASP A 72 19.19 -1.84 -11.34
CA ASP A 72 20.50 -2.28 -11.78
C ASP A 72 20.56 -3.81 -11.97
N ASP A 73 21.70 -4.30 -12.48
CA ASP A 73 21.92 -5.74 -12.69
C ASP A 73 21.87 -6.56 -11.38
N ALA A 74 22.03 -5.92 -10.24
CA ALA A 74 21.92 -6.56 -8.92
C ALA A 74 20.46 -6.57 -8.39
N GLY A 75 19.49 -6.00 -9.13
CA GLY A 75 18.10 -5.87 -8.75
C GLY A 75 17.83 -4.77 -7.72
N LEU A 76 18.72 -3.81 -7.56
CA LEU A 76 18.52 -2.66 -6.69
C LEU A 76 17.91 -1.49 -7.47
N PRO A 77 16.96 -0.73 -6.87
CA PRO A 77 16.44 0.47 -7.50
C PRO A 77 17.53 1.48 -7.85
N ILE A 78 17.45 2.05 -9.05
CA ILE A 78 18.33 3.16 -9.47
C ILE A 78 17.56 4.45 -9.70
N GLY A 79 16.23 4.38 -9.68
CA GLY A 79 15.35 5.53 -9.77
C GLY A 79 13.97 5.17 -10.30
N PRO A 80 13.06 6.18 -10.38
CA PRO A 80 11.81 6.05 -11.08
C PRO A 80 12.03 5.88 -12.58
N ASP A 81 11.14 5.19 -13.26
CA ASP A 81 11.15 5.11 -14.71
C ASP A 81 10.60 6.40 -15.37
N ALA A 82 10.62 6.43 -16.70
CA ALA A 82 10.22 7.61 -17.47
C ALA A 82 8.71 7.95 -17.34
N HIS A 83 7.86 6.99 -16.98
CA HIS A 83 6.41 7.14 -16.96
C HIS A 83 5.82 7.32 -15.56
N LEU A 84 6.59 6.98 -14.50
CA LEU A 84 6.08 7.05 -13.12
C LEU A 84 5.48 8.42 -12.80
N PHE A 85 6.21 9.49 -13.10
CA PHE A 85 5.75 10.83 -12.75
C PHE A 85 4.56 11.31 -13.60
N GLU A 86 4.46 10.87 -14.84
CA GLU A 86 3.30 11.16 -15.69
C GLU A 86 2.03 10.53 -15.10
N ASP A 87 2.12 9.29 -14.65
CA ASP A 87 1.01 8.57 -14.04
C ASP A 87 0.64 9.14 -12.67
N MET A 88 1.61 9.45 -11.83
CA MET A 88 1.36 10.06 -10.52
C MET A 88 0.76 11.46 -10.64
N ASP A 89 1.25 12.27 -11.58
CA ASP A 89 0.68 13.59 -11.87
C ASP A 89 -0.77 13.46 -12.32
N ALA A 90 -1.08 12.47 -13.16
CA ALA A 90 -2.43 12.16 -13.60
C ALA A 90 -3.34 11.71 -12.45
N ALA A 91 -2.88 10.78 -11.63
CA ALA A 91 -3.61 10.26 -10.48
C ALA A 91 -3.98 11.37 -9.47
N LEU A 92 -2.99 12.19 -9.10
CA LEU A 92 -3.20 13.29 -8.15
C LEU A 92 -4.10 14.39 -8.73
N ALA A 93 -4.01 14.67 -10.04
CA ALA A 93 -4.92 15.62 -10.70
C ALA A 93 -6.36 15.11 -10.72
N ILE A 94 -6.59 13.83 -11.07
CA ILE A 94 -7.91 13.20 -11.04
C ILE A 94 -8.49 13.23 -9.62
N ALA A 95 -7.68 12.86 -8.62
CA ALA A 95 -8.09 12.88 -7.22
C ALA A 95 -8.50 14.31 -6.78
N ARG A 96 -7.72 15.31 -7.14
CA ARG A 96 -8.04 16.73 -6.87
C ARG A 96 -9.34 17.16 -7.51
N GLU A 97 -9.57 16.82 -8.77
CA GLU A 97 -10.79 17.16 -9.51
C GLU A 97 -12.03 16.52 -8.88
N ALA A 98 -11.89 15.32 -8.32
CA ALA A 98 -12.95 14.62 -7.62
C ALA A 98 -13.13 15.05 -6.14
N GLY A 99 -12.25 15.89 -5.61
CA GLY A 99 -12.24 16.27 -4.19
C GLY A 99 -11.82 15.15 -3.24
N ILE A 100 -11.09 14.16 -3.74
CA ILE A 100 -10.56 13.00 -2.99
C ILE A 100 -9.07 13.19 -2.77
N ARG A 101 -8.59 12.92 -1.56
CA ARG A 101 -7.15 12.88 -1.25
C ARG A 101 -6.66 11.44 -1.21
N LEU A 102 -5.34 11.24 -1.30
CA LEU A 102 -4.75 9.91 -1.43
C LEU A 102 -3.90 9.53 -0.21
N VAL A 103 -4.02 8.28 0.20
CA VAL A 103 -2.99 7.54 0.93
C VAL A 103 -2.24 6.71 -0.11
N LEU A 104 -0.97 6.99 -0.32
CA LEU A 104 -0.15 6.32 -1.34
C LEU A 104 0.69 5.23 -0.70
N VAL A 105 0.37 3.98 -1.03
CA VAL A 105 1.08 2.78 -0.55
C VAL A 105 2.25 2.51 -1.49
N LEU A 106 3.46 2.56 -0.96
CA LEU A 106 4.65 2.44 -1.80
C LEU A 106 4.98 0.99 -2.12
N LEU A 107 5.02 0.13 -1.11
CA LEU A 107 5.41 -1.27 -1.25
C LEU A 107 4.32 -2.21 -0.74
N ASP A 108 4.38 -3.46 -1.19
CA ASP A 108 3.60 -4.56 -0.61
C ASP A 108 4.55 -5.60 0.02
N HIS A 109 4.09 -6.37 1.01
CA HIS A 109 4.87 -7.44 1.61
C HIS A 109 5.40 -8.47 0.60
N ARG A 110 4.80 -8.55 -0.60
CA ARG A 110 5.24 -9.41 -1.70
C ARG A 110 6.63 -9.07 -2.26
N TRP A 111 7.22 -7.95 -1.87
CA TRP A 111 8.64 -7.70 -2.12
C TRP A 111 9.56 -8.76 -1.50
N MET A 112 9.09 -9.44 -0.45
CA MET A 112 9.79 -10.54 0.20
C MET A 112 9.51 -11.90 -0.44
N PHE A 113 8.65 -11.98 -1.45
CA PHE A 113 8.32 -13.22 -2.11
C PHE A 113 9.41 -13.63 -3.12
N HIS A 114 9.50 -14.95 -3.38
CA HIS A 114 10.27 -15.44 -4.52
C HIS A 114 9.79 -14.76 -5.80
N GLY A 115 10.71 -14.49 -6.71
CA GLY A 115 10.35 -14.00 -8.03
C GLY A 115 9.40 -15.00 -8.71
N VAL A 116 8.13 -14.64 -8.75
CA VAL A 116 7.10 -15.49 -9.33
C VAL A 116 7.13 -15.33 -10.84
N ARG A 117 7.17 -16.45 -11.56
CA ARG A 117 6.73 -16.46 -12.96
C ARG A 117 5.20 -16.35 -12.94
N GLU A 118 4.70 -15.17 -13.01
CA GLU A 118 3.26 -14.97 -13.21
C GLU A 118 2.98 -14.95 -14.71
N THR A 119 1.99 -15.71 -15.10
CA THR A 119 1.40 -15.58 -16.43
C THR A 119 0.31 -14.52 -16.32
N ILE A 120 0.56 -13.37 -16.92
CA ILE A 120 -0.40 -12.26 -16.94
C ILE A 120 -0.88 -12.07 -18.37
N ALA A 121 -2.18 -11.91 -18.55
CA ALA A 121 -2.69 -11.43 -19.82
C ALA A 121 -2.24 -9.98 -20.02
N ASP A 122 -1.53 -9.71 -21.10
CA ASP A 122 -1.28 -8.35 -21.53
C ASP A 122 -2.64 -7.71 -21.85
N PRO A 123 -3.08 -6.69 -21.11
CA PRO A 123 -4.39 -6.10 -21.29
C PRO A 123 -4.57 -5.38 -22.63
N VAL A 124 -3.47 -5.07 -23.32
CA VAL A 124 -3.51 -4.44 -24.66
C VAL A 124 -3.64 -5.48 -25.76
N SER A 125 -2.80 -6.49 -25.75
CA SER A 125 -2.75 -7.50 -26.81
C SER A 125 -3.56 -8.77 -26.52
N GLY A 126 -3.94 -8.98 -25.26
CA GLY A 126 -4.57 -10.23 -24.80
C GLY A 126 -3.63 -11.44 -24.77
N LEU A 127 -2.36 -11.25 -25.11
CA LEU A 127 -1.36 -12.32 -25.07
C LEU A 127 -1.01 -12.67 -23.62
N MET A 128 -0.87 -13.98 -23.38
CA MET A 128 -0.37 -14.47 -22.10
C MET A 128 1.14 -14.28 -22.05
N LEU A 129 1.59 -13.30 -21.27
CA LEU A 129 2.99 -13.00 -21.05
C LEU A 129 3.46 -13.63 -19.75
N GLN A 130 4.65 -14.22 -19.76
CA GLN A 130 5.30 -14.65 -18.52
C GLN A 130 6.07 -13.47 -17.96
N ALA A 131 5.59 -12.94 -16.84
CA ALA A 131 6.31 -11.95 -16.07
C ALA A 131 7.37 -12.63 -15.22
N GLN A 132 8.61 -12.24 -15.42
CA GLN A 132 9.66 -12.48 -14.46
C GLN A 132 9.90 -11.20 -13.69
N LEU A 133 9.39 -11.12 -12.45
CA LEU A 133 9.70 -9.99 -11.59
C LEU A 133 11.21 -9.94 -11.31
N PRO A 134 11.76 -8.73 -11.12
CA PRO A 134 13.18 -8.57 -10.86
C PRO A 134 13.66 -9.48 -9.73
N HIS A 135 14.70 -10.25 -10.00
CA HIS A 135 15.34 -11.04 -8.96
C HIS A 135 15.96 -10.10 -7.92
N GLY A 136 15.82 -10.44 -6.63
CA GLY A 136 16.52 -9.71 -5.57
C GLY A 136 15.75 -8.60 -4.88
N ARG A 137 14.44 -8.45 -5.11
CA ARG A 137 13.60 -7.45 -4.41
C ARG A 137 13.70 -7.58 -2.88
N ALA A 138 13.66 -8.80 -2.34
CA ALA A 138 13.89 -9.04 -0.92
C ALA A 138 15.24 -8.48 -0.44
N ARG A 139 16.26 -8.47 -1.29
CA ARG A 139 17.57 -7.89 -0.98
C ARG A 139 17.52 -6.40 -0.73
N VAL A 140 16.58 -5.69 -1.36
CA VAL A 140 16.34 -4.26 -1.12
C VAL A 140 15.96 -4.02 0.33
N LEU A 141 15.13 -4.87 0.90
CA LEU A 141 14.63 -4.75 2.27
C LEU A 141 15.57 -5.37 3.31
N LEU A 142 16.45 -6.27 2.90
CA LEU A 142 17.34 -7.03 3.77
C LEU A 142 18.75 -6.47 3.89
N THR A 143 19.08 -5.38 3.21
CA THR A 143 20.43 -4.81 3.23
C THR A 143 20.42 -3.29 3.32
N GLU A 144 21.43 -2.74 3.99
CA GLU A 144 21.59 -1.27 4.07
C GLU A 144 21.73 -0.64 2.68
N ARG A 145 22.54 -1.26 1.79
CA ARG A 145 22.66 -0.80 0.41
C ARG A 145 21.31 -0.81 -0.33
N GLY A 146 20.45 -1.79 -0.01
CA GLY A 146 19.09 -1.84 -0.54
C GLY A 146 18.23 -0.69 -0.02
N HIS A 147 18.33 -0.39 1.29
CA HIS A 147 17.65 0.76 1.89
C HIS A 147 18.11 2.08 1.27
N ASP A 148 19.43 2.27 1.08
CA ASP A 148 19.98 3.45 0.39
C ASP A 148 19.41 3.57 -1.04
N ALA A 149 19.41 2.47 -1.78
CA ALA A 149 18.89 2.45 -3.14
C ALA A 149 17.39 2.76 -3.17
N LEU A 150 16.60 2.17 -2.28
CA LEU A 150 15.16 2.40 -2.20
C LEU A 150 14.84 3.84 -1.77
N VAL A 151 15.40 4.29 -0.65
CA VAL A 151 15.04 5.59 -0.09
C VAL A 151 15.64 6.71 -0.94
N ASP A 152 16.94 6.73 -1.12
CA ASP A 152 17.63 7.90 -1.67
C ASP A 152 17.44 8.03 -3.19
N ARG A 153 17.37 6.90 -3.92
CA ARG A 153 17.29 6.92 -5.38
C ARG A 153 15.87 6.82 -5.92
N LEU A 154 14.95 6.20 -5.19
CA LEU A 154 13.57 6.02 -5.64
C LEU A 154 12.59 6.89 -4.85
N LEU A 155 12.54 6.76 -3.51
CA LEU A 155 11.50 7.42 -2.73
C LEU A 155 11.74 8.92 -2.58
N VAL A 156 12.95 9.36 -2.27
CA VAL A 156 13.26 10.80 -2.12
C VAL A 156 12.92 11.60 -3.38
N PRO A 157 13.25 11.19 -4.61
CA PRO A 157 12.81 11.89 -5.82
C PRO A 157 11.28 12.01 -5.93
N VAL A 158 10.54 10.97 -5.53
CA VAL A 158 9.05 10.99 -5.54
C VAL A 158 8.54 11.94 -4.46
N LEU A 159 8.98 11.80 -3.23
CA LEU A 159 8.56 12.64 -2.10
C LEU A 159 8.85 14.11 -2.36
N HIS A 160 10.07 14.42 -2.82
CA HIS A 160 10.47 15.79 -3.15
C HIS A 160 9.60 16.42 -4.25
N ARG A 161 9.27 15.67 -5.32
CA ARG A 161 8.44 16.17 -6.42
C ARG A 161 7.09 16.68 -5.93
N TYR A 162 6.45 15.96 -5.01
CA TYR A 162 5.14 16.28 -4.44
C TYR A 162 5.23 16.96 -3.07
N GLY A 163 6.40 17.43 -2.72
CA GLY A 163 6.61 18.26 -1.55
C GLY A 163 6.42 19.75 -1.83
N PRO A 164 6.45 20.61 -0.79
CA PRO A 164 6.18 22.03 -0.91
C PRO A 164 7.19 22.80 -1.76
N LEU A 165 8.38 22.26 -1.98
CA LEU A 165 9.45 22.84 -2.80
C LEU A 165 9.65 22.08 -4.12
N GLY A 166 8.83 21.07 -4.39
CA GLY A 166 8.95 20.21 -5.55
C GLY A 166 8.30 20.77 -6.81
N ALA A 167 8.58 20.09 -7.93
CA ALA A 167 8.07 20.49 -9.25
C ALA A 167 6.54 20.44 -9.35
N ARG A 168 5.88 19.67 -8.47
CA ARG A 168 4.42 19.55 -8.38
C ARG A 168 3.91 19.88 -6.99
N ALA A 169 4.43 20.97 -6.41
CA ALA A 169 3.95 21.51 -5.14
C ALA A 169 2.45 21.86 -5.18
N ASP A 170 1.90 22.12 -6.36
CA ASP A 170 0.46 22.34 -6.59
C ASP A 170 -0.41 21.10 -6.27
N LEU A 171 0.18 19.92 -6.21
CA LEU A 171 -0.47 18.64 -5.88
C LEU A 171 -0.12 18.12 -4.48
N ALA A 172 0.74 18.80 -3.74
CA ALA A 172 1.23 18.32 -2.44
C ALA A 172 0.11 18.01 -1.44
N GLU A 173 -0.92 18.86 -1.39
CA GLU A 173 -2.07 18.70 -0.48
C GLU A 173 -3.00 17.53 -0.84
N GLN A 174 -2.80 16.91 -2.01
CA GLN A 174 -3.58 15.74 -2.41
C GLN A 174 -3.10 14.46 -1.71
N VAL A 175 -1.87 14.44 -1.19
CA VAL A 175 -1.35 13.29 -0.44
C VAL A 175 -1.57 13.50 1.05
N VAL A 176 -2.43 12.67 1.66
CA VAL A 176 -2.69 12.68 3.11
C VAL A 176 -1.57 11.98 3.85
N ALA A 177 -1.18 10.80 3.34
CA ALA A 177 -0.15 10.00 3.96
C ALA A 177 0.63 9.20 2.89
N TRP A 178 1.89 9.00 3.18
CA TRP A 178 2.75 8.04 2.51
C TRP A 178 2.83 6.79 3.40
N GLU A 179 2.40 5.67 2.86
CA GLU A 179 2.48 4.37 3.51
C GLU A 179 3.65 3.60 2.93
N LEU A 180 4.64 3.27 3.76
CA LEU A 180 5.83 2.58 3.26
C LEU A 180 5.48 1.21 2.69
N MET A 181 4.75 0.40 3.46
CA MET A 181 4.50 -0.99 3.10
C MET A 181 3.15 -1.46 3.60
N ASN A 182 2.44 -2.16 2.73
CA ASN A 182 1.24 -2.92 3.07
C ASN A 182 1.61 -4.22 3.79
N GLU A 183 1.00 -4.44 4.94
CA GLU A 183 0.98 -5.69 5.70
C GLU A 183 2.34 -6.40 5.88
N PRO A 184 3.40 -5.69 6.32
CA PRO A 184 4.69 -6.32 6.55
C PRO A 184 4.63 -7.44 7.61
N ASP A 185 3.57 -7.48 8.43
CA ASP A 185 3.31 -8.52 9.43
C ASP A 185 3.42 -9.94 8.86
N TRP A 186 3.05 -10.13 7.60
CA TRP A 186 3.06 -11.44 6.94
C TRP A 186 4.46 -11.95 6.58
N VAL A 187 5.48 -11.13 6.71
CA VAL A 187 6.85 -11.46 6.31
C VAL A 187 7.88 -11.19 7.39
N VAL A 188 7.47 -10.57 8.50
CA VAL A 188 8.35 -10.31 9.65
C VAL A 188 8.63 -11.61 10.41
N GLU A 189 9.92 -11.91 10.58
CA GLU A 189 10.42 -13.17 11.14
C GLU A 189 9.91 -13.43 12.56
N GLU A 190 9.85 -12.38 13.38
CA GLU A 190 9.48 -12.48 14.79
C GLU A 190 7.98 -12.67 15.02
N TRP A 191 7.14 -12.38 14.02
CA TRP A 191 5.68 -12.33 14.20
C TRP A 191 4.93 -13.47 13.53
N GLU A 192 5.49 -14.07 12.51
CA GLU A 192 4.84 -15.16 11.76
C GLU A 192 5.64 -16.45 11.88
N ARG A 193 5.07 -17.47 12.56
CA ARG A 193 5.73 -18.77 12.76
C ARG A 193 5.70 -19.63 11.50
N ASP A 194 4.61 -19.52 10.75
CA ASP A 194 4.37 -20.30 9.54
C ASP A 194 4.38 -19.36 8.33
N LEU A 195 5.53 -18.78 8.04
CA LEU A 195 5.71 -17.95 6.85
C LEU A 195 5.22 -18.68 5.60
N SER A 196 4.48 -17.96 4.76
CA SER A 196 4.04 -18.50 3.48
C SER A 196 5.24 -19.07 2.70
N ARG A 197 5.04 -20.24 2.06
CA ARG A 197 6.04 -20.85 1.15
C ARG A 197 6.47 -19.90 0.01
N HIS A 198 5.74 -18.80 -0.19
CA HIS A 198 6.07 -17.79 -1.20
C HIS A 198 7.13 -16.81 -0.69
N VAL A 199 7.35 -16.71 0.61
CA VAL A 199 8.36 -15.83 1.19
C VAL A 199 9.74 -16.39 0.88
N ALA A 200 10.53 -15.61 0.14
CA ALA A 200 11.89 -16.01 -0.24
C ALA A 200 12.84 -16.03 0.97
N ARG A 201 12.63 -15.08 1.87
CA ARG A 201 13.40 -14.93 3.10
C ARG A 201 12.60 -14.07 4.08
N PRO A 202 12.53 -14.43 5.37
CA PRO A 202 11.88 -13.60 6.37
C PRO A 202 12.59 -12.25 6.53
N LEU A 203 11.82 -11.22 6.89
CA LEU A 203 12.31 -9.88 7.14
C LEU A 203 12.49 -9.68 8.65
N PRO A 204 13.73 -9.54 9.17
CA PRO A 204 13.93 -9.22 10.57
C PRO A 204 13.30 -7.86 10.91
N PHE A 205 12.57 -7.77 12.02
CA PHE A 205 11.91 -6.53 12.43
C PHE A 205 12.91 -5.36 12.59
N ALA A 206 14.12 -5.64 13.07
CA ALA A 206 15.17 -4.65 13.17
C ALA A 206 15.58 -4.03 11.83
N MET A 207 15.52 -4.79 10.73
CA MET A 207 15.77 -4.26 9.38
C MET A 207 14.62 -3.38 8.92
N LEU A 208 13.38 -3.84 9.11
CA LEU A 208 12.19 -3.08 8.78
C LEU A 208 12.12 -1.77 9.58
N SER A 209 12.42 -1.80 10.88
CA SER A 209 12.44 -0.61 11.74
C SER A 209 13.42 0.45 11.24
N ARG A 210 14.61 0.03 10.83
CA ARG A 210 15.61 0.96 10.23
C ARG A 210 15.10 1.58 8.94
N LEU A 211 14.48 0.78 8.09
CA LEU A 211 13.90 1.28 6.84
C LEU A 211 12.75 2.24 7.10
N LEU A 212 11.85 1.92 8.04
CA LEU A 212 10.74 2.79 8.44
C LEU A 212 11.23 4.13 9.00
N SER A 213 12.24 4.12 9.88
CA SER A 213 12.81 5.35 10.43
C SER A 213 13.44 6.23 9.35
N ARG A 214 14.13 5.65 8.37
CA ARG A 214 14.68 6.42 7.24
C ARG A 214 13.58 6.97 6.34
N PHE A 215 12.58 6.17 6.07
CA PHE A 215 11.43 6.56 5.26
C PHE A 215 10.65 7.71 5.89
N SER A 216 10.28 7.59 7.18
CA SER A 216 9.56 8.66 7.88
C SER A 216 10.38 9.94 7.94
N GLY A 217 11.70 9.82 8.18
CA GLY A 217 12.61 10.97 8.09
C GLY A 217 12.56 11.64 6.71
N ALA A 218 12.58 10.87 5.63
CA ALA A 218 12.48 11.42 4.28
C ALA A 218 11.10 12.06 4.00
N VAL A 219 10.00 11.46 4.49
CA VAL A 219 8.66 12.05 4.39
C VAL A 219 8.61 13.40 5.07
N HIS A 220 9.11 13.51 6.30
CA HIS A 220 9.12 14.75 7.07
C HIS A 220 10.03 15.82 6.47
N GLU A 221 11.15 15.43 5.88
CA GLU A 221 12.07 16.36 5.24
C GLU A 221 11.50 16.94 3.95
N HIS A 222 10.82 16.12 3.14
CA HIS A 222 10.45 16.49 1.79
C HIS A 222 8.98 16.82 1.60
N THR A 223 8.09 16.45 2.54
CA THR A 223 6.63 16.61 2.38
C THR A 223 5.97 17.21 3.61
N ARG A 224 4.66 17.47 3.53
CA ARG A 224 3.79 17.79 4.67
C ARG A 224 2.79 16.69 4.98
N ALA A 225 2.84 15.60 4.24
CA ALA A 225 1.98 14.45 4.43
C ALA A 225 2.45 13.60 5.62
N LEU A 226 1.57 12.76 6.12
CA LEU A 226 1.86 11.86 7.23
C LEU A 226 2.67 10.65 6.76
N ALA A 227 3.50 10.09 7.63
CA ALA A 227 4.17 8.82 7.45
C ALA A 227 3.43 7.71 8.20
N THR A 228 3.19 6.57 7.54
CA THR A 228 2.55 5.41 8.15
C THR A 228 3.04 4.08 7.56
N VAL A 229 2.60 2.99 8.16
CA VAL A 229 2.78 1.61 7.67
C VAL A 229 1.46 0.86 7.83
N GLY A 230 1.06 0.08 6.83
CA GLY A 230 -0.17 -0.69 6.85
C GLY A 230 -0.02 -1.96 7.68
N GLY A 231 -0.32 -1.90 8.99
CA GLY A 231 -0.25 -3.06 9.88
C GLY A 231 -1.34 -4.08 9.56
N GLY A 232 -0.94 -5.31 9.28
CA GLY A 232 -1.88 -6.40 8.97
C GLY A 232 -2.55 -7.01 10.21
N ARG A 233 -2.12 -6.62 11.43
CA ARG A 233 -2.62 -7.22 12.68
C ARG A 233 -2.66 -6.23 13.83
N ALA A 234 -3.81 -6.15 14.52
CA ALA A 234 -3.99 -5.27 15.67
C ALA A 234 -3.00 -5.57 16.82
N ARG A 235 -2.66 -6.84 17.04
CA ARG A 235 -1.71 -7.25 18.10
C ARG A 235 -0.32 -6.68 17.93
N ASN A 236 0.06 -6.26 16.72
CA ASN A 236 1.39 -5.70 16.45
C ASN A 236 1.41 -4.17 16.49
N LEU A 237 0.27 -3.50 16.77
CA LEU A 237 0.20 -2.04 16.83
C LEU A 237 1.19 -1.42 17.82
N TRP A 238 1.46 -2.10 18.93
CA TRP A 238 2.46 -1.65 19.91
C TRP A 238 3.87 -1.50 19.31
N ALA A 239 4.22 -2.36 18.36
CA ALA A 239 5.52 -2.29 17.69
C ALA A 239 5.60 -1.12 16.71
N TRP A 240 4.48 -0.77 16.10
CA TRP A 240 4.39 0.41 15.22
C TRP A 240 4.33 1.72 16.00
N ASP A 241 3.95 1.69 17.29
CA ASP A 241 3.88 2.87 18.15
C ASP A 241 5.23 3.30 18.75
N ASP A 242 6.32 2.64 18.37
CA ASP A 242 7.67 3.04 18.75
C ASP A 242 8.00 4.42 18.14
N ALA A 243 8.37 5.37 19.02
CA ALA A 243 8.74 6.73 18.62
C ALA A 243 9.95 6.77 17.69
N ALA A 244 10.86 5.78 17.76
CA ALA A 244 12.04 5.68 16.91
C ALA A 244 11.71 5.43 15.44
N LEU A 245 10.50 4.94 15.13
CA LEU A 245 10.06 4.75 13.76
C LEU A 245 9.66 6.06 13.06
N GLY A 246 9.34 7.10 13.83
CA GLY A 246 8.93 8.40 13.29
C GLY A 246 7.59 8.39 12.55
N LEU A 247 6.73 7.38 12.77
CA LEU A 247 5.41 7.34 12.17
C LEU A 247 4.49 8.39 12.82
N ASP A 248 3.66 9.06 12.03
CA ASP A 248 2.71 10.07 12.51
C ASP A 248 1.38 9.46 12.93
N VAL A 249 0.97 8.42 12.27
CA VAL A 249 -0.29 7.73 12.47
C VAL A 249 -0.07 6.23 12.31
N LEU A 250 -0.78 5.44 13.12
CA LEU A 250 -0.77 4.00 13.02
C LEU A 250 -1.87 3.55 12.08
N GLN A 251 -1.72 2.38 11.50
CA GLN A 251 -2.74 1.79 10.65
C GLN A 251 -2.88 0.31 10.96
N VAL A 252 -4.11 -0.18 10.92
CA VAL A 252 -4.42 -1.60 11.12
C VAL A 252 -5.41 -2.05 10.05
N HIS A 253 -5.22 -3.28 9.58
CA HIS A 253 -6.14 -3.98 8.70
C HIS A 253 -6.88 -5.04 9.50
N GLN A 254 -8.21 -5.09 9.36
CA GLN A 254 -9.04 -6.02 10.11
C GLN A 254 -9.97 -6.78 9.17
N TYR A 255 -9.72 -8.08 9.04
CA TYR A 255 -10.55 -9.03 8.32
C TYR A 255 -10.95 -10.15 9.30
N PRO A 256 -12.08 -10.02 10.00
CA PRO A 256 -12.43 -10.98 11.03
C PRO A 256 -12.65 -12.37 10.45
N ASP A 257 -11.92 -13.35 10.97
CA ASP A 257 -12.17 -14.77 10.71
C ASP A 257 -13.17 -15.33 11.72
N THR A 258 -14.43 -15.23 11.42
CA THR A 258 -15.52 -15.72 12.29
C THR A 258 -15.45 -17.23 12.57
N ARG A 259 -14.57 -17.99 11.89
CA ARG A 259 -14.36 -19.42 12.11
C ARG A 259 -13.25 -19.72 13.13
N ARG A 260 -12.43 -18.73 13.44
CA ARG A 260 -11.32 -18.85 14.38
C ARG A 260 -11.21 -17.59 15.25
N PRO A 261 -12.25 -17.30 16.05
CA PRO A 261 -12.25 -16.11 16.89
C PRO A 261 -11.12 -16.10 17.93
N ASP A 262 -10.55 -17.27 18.22
CA ASP A 262 -9.40 -17.46 19.10
C ASP A 262 -8.05 -17.12 18.46
N ARG A 263 -8.01 -16.99 17.13
CA ARG A 263 -6.81 -16.62 16.36
C ARG A 263 -6.82 -15.20 15.85
N ASP A 264 -8.00 -14.61 15.77
CA ASP A 264 -8.13 -13.22 15.42
C ASP A 264 -7.74 -12.35 16.61
N ASP A 265 -6.82 -11.47 16.36
CA ASP A 265 -6.52 -10.33 17.22
C ASP A 265 -7.63 -9.32 17.08
N ASP A 266 -8.73 -9.73 17.62
CA ASP A 266 -10.04 -9.27 17.29
C ASP A 266 -10.24 -7.85 17.83
N LEU A 267 -10.18 -6.87 16.94
CA LEU A 267 -10.66 -5.54 17.25
C LEU A 267 -12.12 -5.57 17.73
N PHE A 268 -12.90 -6.62 17.39
CA PHE A 268 -14.27 -6.78 17.85
C PHE A 268 -14.41 -7.03 19.35
N GLY A 269 -13.39 -7.59 19.98
CA GLY A 269 -13.37 -7.77 21.44
C GLY A 269 -12.69 -6.65 22.20
N THR A 270 -11.98 -5.75 21.51
CA THR A 270 -11.15 -4.73 22.15
C THR A 270 -11.46 -3.35 21.56
N PRO A 271 -12.09 -2.45 22.32
CA PRO A 271 -12.28 -1.07 21.86
C PRO A 271 -10.96 -0.46 21.43
N VAL A 272 -10.93 0.29 20.31
CA VAL A 272 -9.71 0.94 19.80
C VAL A 272 -9.02 1.78 20.89
N GLY A 273 -9.78 2.42 21.77
CA GLY A 273 -9.24 3.15 22.92
C GLY A 273 -8.54 2.27 23.97
N ALA A 274 -8.75 0.94 23.94
CA ALA A 274 -8.07 0.00 24.84
C ALA A 274 -6.75 -0.53 24.26
N LEU A 275 -6.43 -0.22 22.99
CA LEU A 275 -5.17 -0.61 22.35
C LEU A 275 -3.93 0.08 22.97
N ALA A 276 -4.13 1.02 23.90
CA ALA A 276 -3.08 1.70 24.65
C ALA A 276 -1.94 2.25 23.77
N VAL A 277 -2.27 2.73 22.57
CA VAL A 277 -1.32 3.37 21.66
C VAL A 277 -1.34 4.89 21.82
N SER A 278 -0.20 5.53 21.54
CA SER A 278 -0.02 6.97 21.76
C SER A 278 -0.50 7.83 20.59
N ARG A 279 -0.68 7.22 19.41
CA ARG A 279 -1.02 7.91 18.16
C ARG A 279 -2.44 7.61 17.71
N ALA A 280 -2.94 8.45 16.81
CA ALA A 280 -4.17 8.15 16.10
C ALA A 280 -4.04 6.87 15.27
N VAL A 281 -5.13 6.12 15.13
CA VAL A 281 -5.18 4.87 14.38
C VAL A 281 -6.11 5.02 13.19
N ILE A 282 -5.66 4.57 12.02
CA ILE A 282 -6.46 4.40 10.82
C ILE A 282 -6.88 2.93 10.73
N LEU A 283 -8.18 2.65 10.56
CA LEU A 283 -8.62 1.35 10.07
C LEU A 283 -8.45 1.37 8.54
N GLY A 284 -7.29 0.84 8.08
CA GLY A 284 -6.85 0.96 6.69
C GLY A 284 -7.57 0.03 5.73
N GLU A 285 -7.91 -1.17 6.21
CA GLU A 285 -8.65 -2.16 5.45
C GLU A 285 -9.65 -2.89 6.34
N PHE A 286 -10.87 -3.05 5.81
CA PHE A 286 -11.91 -3.91 6.37
C PHE A 286 -12.87 -4.33 5.25
N PRO A 287 -13.56 -5.47 5.36
CA PRO A 287 -14.44 -5.94 4.30
C PRO A 287 -15.70 -5.07 4.19
N GLY A 288 -15.94 -4.49 3.02
CA GLY A 288 -17.11 -3.66 2.75
C GLY A 288 -18.44 -4.41 2.64
N ASN A 289 -18.39 -5.73 2.45
CA ASN A 289 -19.56 -6.58 2.23
C ASN A 289 -19.88 -7.52 3.42
N GLY A 290 -19.34 -7.24 4.60
CA GLY A 290 -19.36 -8.18 5.71
C GLY A 290 -18.35 -9.32 5.51
N PRO A 291 -18.39 -10.36 6.34
CA PRO A 291 -17.42 -11.44 6.26
C PRO A 291 -17.46 -12.08 4.87
N GLU A 292 -16.28 -12.22 4.26
CA GLU A 292 -16.15 -12.87 2.96
C GLU A 292 -16.82 -14.23 2.98
N ARG A 293 -17.65 -14.50 1.97
CA ARG A 293 -18.16 -15.86 1.75
C ARG A 293 -16.96 -16.72 1.34
N HIS A 294 -16.45 -17.45 2.29
CA HIS A 294 -15.39 -18.42 2.00
C HIS A 294 -15.94 -19.49 1.05
N PRO A 295 -15.18 -19.88 0.01
CA PRO A 295 -15.65 -20.86 -0.99
C PRO A 295 -15.99 -22.25 -0.43
N GLN A 296 -15.82 -22.51 0.86
CA GLN A 296 -16.03 -23.81 1.48
C GLN A 296 -17.29 -23.94 2.35
N GLY A 297 -18.32 -23.14 2.11
CA GLY A 297 -19.68 -23.58 2.34
C GLY A 297 -20.29 -23.50 3.75
N ALA A 298 -19.61 -22.95 4.75
CA ALA A 298 -20.26 -22.62 6.03
C ALA A 298 -20.38 -21.10 6.15
N SER A 299 -21.59 -20.59 6.04
CA SER A 299 -21.87 -19.16 6.25
C SER A 299 -21.88 -18.89 7.76
N PRO A 300 -20.93 -18.09 8.31
CA PRO A 300 -21.16 -17.48 9.62
C PRO A 300 -22.38 -16.54 9.56
N PRO A 301 -23.00 -16.21 10.69
CA PRO A 301 -24.04 -15.20 10.70
C PRO A 301 -23.50 -13.92 10.05
N PRO A 302 -24.28 -13.22 9.23
CA PRO A 302 -23.86 -12.01 8.58
C PRO A 302 -23.53 -10.96 9.64
N ILE A 303 -22.27 -10.61 9.77
CA ILE A 303 -21.89 -9.37 10.44
C ILE A 303 -22.28 -8.27 9.44
N THR A 304 -23.13 -7.37 9.85
CA THR A 304 -23.58 -6.28 8.98
C THR A 304 -22.54 -5.15 8.95
N LEU A 305 -22.58 -4.30 7.93
CA LEU A 305 -21.78 -3.07 7.93
C LEU A 305 -22.03 -2.23 9.19
N ALA A 306 -23.26 -2.27 9.74
CA ALA A 306 -23.61 -1.61 10.99
C ALA A 306 -22.81 -2.18 12.16
N ASP A 307 -22.63 -3.50 12.23
CA ASP A 307 -21.84 -4.16 13.27
C ASP A 307 -20.36 -3.73 13.19
N TYR A 308 -19.85 -3.49 11.99
CA TYR A 308 -18.50 -2.94 11.79
C TYR A 308 -18.39 -1.46 12.19
N LEU A 309 -19.39 -0.65 11.86
CA LEU A 309 -19.38 0.78 12.15
C LEU A 309 -19.60 1.08 13.64
N GLU A 310 -20.34 0.23 14.36
CA GLU A 310 -20.53 0.35 15.80
C GLU A 310 -19.21 0.15 16.58
N PHE A 311 -18.25 -0.54 15.99
CA PHE A 311 -16.90 -0.72 16.51
C PHE A 311 -15.92 0.41 16.16
N ALA A 312 -16.16 1.13 15.09
CA ALA A 312 -15.25 2.17 14.58
C ALA A 312 -15.48 3.54 15.24
N VAL A 313 -16.47 3.68 16.13
CA VAL A 313 -16.83 4.87 16.89
C VAL A 313 -16.50 4.68 18.36
#